data_61128815b03c4490a29b68e87d0df05a
#
_entry.id   61128815b03c4490a29b68e87d0df05a
#
_cell.length_a   1.000
_cell.length_b   1.000
_cell.length_c   1.000
_cell.angle_alpha   90.00
_cell.angle_beta   90.00
_cell.angle_gamma   90.00
#
_symmetry.space_group_name_H-M   'P 1'
#
loop_
_entity.id
_entity.type
_entity.pdbx_description
1 polymer ?
#
loop_
_entity_poly.entity_id
_entity_poly.type
_entity_poly.pdbx_seq_one_letter_code
_entity_poly.pdbx_strand_id
1 'polypeptide(L)'
;MTKPLPDLRAQWRLPSGALLQPQDVCSLARPQLTRGHYARDFRFFEATLLVVTCGALVVENAVGRWMLEDAGSLLAVAKNTQVNVRKTLADDGAPYTAQFLTFAPALLTEFHQRYGHMLAPASTVEVCQQISLDEGLNDSLQFCIRGIESPDVSELQHTHRALGLLLALQERGIVYSRPSAPGLAERLTQLLAKSPEQPWTAALAGRELAVSEATLRRRLADEGVSFSALLTEIRMHHAMMLLQTTHLGVSQIADACGYRALSRFSMRFRSRFGFSVQDIR
;
A
#
# COMPACT_ATOMS: atom_id res chain seq x y z
N MET A 1 -3.67 -34.69 -12.42
CA MET A 1 -3.92 -33.44 -13.19
C MET A 1 -4.53 -32.45 -12.21
N THR A 2 -3.72 -31.55 -11.70
CA THR A 2 -4.18 -30.50 -10.77
C THR A 2 -4.84 -29.40 -11.61
N LYS A 3 -6.14 -29.19 -11.39
CA LYS A 3 -6.90 -28.12 -12.02
C LYS A 3 -6.18 -26.79 -11.72
N PRO A 4 -5.87 -25.94 -12.71
CA PRO A 4 -5.26 -24.65 -12.41
C PRO A 4 -6.20 -23.88 -11.49
N LEU A 5 -5.67 -23.34 -10.40
CA LEU A 5 -6.42 -22.44 -9.52
C LEU A 5 -6.95 -21.29 -10.40
N PRO A 6 -8.24 -20.93 -10.26
CA PRO A 6 -8.79 -19.78 -10.98
C PRO A 6 -7.94 -18.55 -10.64
N ASP A 7 -7.70 -17.72 -11.62
CA ASP A 7 -7.01 -16.44 -11.43
C ASP A 7 -7.87 -15.56 -10.48
N LEU A 8 -7.59 -15.67 -9.18
CA LEU A 8 -8.32 -14.95 -8.14
C LEU A 8 -8.19 -13.43 -8.31
N ARG A 9 -7.14 -12.96 -9.00
CA ARG A 9 -6.94 -11.52 -9.27
C ARG A 9 -8.05 -10.94 -10.16
N ALA A 10 -8.54 -11.71 -11.11
CA ALA A 10 -9.65 -11.30 -11.99
C ALA A 10 -10.99 -11.14 -11.23
N GLN A 11 -11.07 -11.64 -9.99
CA GLN A 11 -12.29 -11.61 -9.18
C GLN A 11 -12.25 -10.54 -8.07
N TRP A 12 -11.11 -9.91 -7.84
CA TRP A 12 -11.00 -8.87 -6.81
C TRP A 12 -11.63 -7.57 -7.30
N ARG A 13 -12.57 -7.07 -6.52
CA ARG A 13 -13.25 -5.82 -6.80
C ARG A 13 -13.16 -4.88 -5.61
N LEU A 14 -12.92 -3.62 -5.89
CA LEU A 14 -13.09 -2.55 -4.90
C LEU A 14 -14.56 -2.49 -4.44
N PRO A 15 -14.86 -1.88 -3.29
CA PRO A 15 -16.24 -1.63 -2.87
C PRO A 15 -17.09 -0.91 -3.93
N SER A 16 -16.45 -0.10 -4.79
CA SER A 16 -17.07 0.54 -5.97
C SER A 16 -17.44 -0.43 -7.10
N GLY A 17 -17.09 -1.73 -7.00
CA GLY A 17 -17.27 -2.73 -8.05
C GLY A 17 -16.15 -2.77 -9.10
N ALA A 18 -15.18 -1.87 -9.07
CA ALA A 18 -14.02 -1.86 -9.96
C ALA A 18 -13.06 -3.02 -9.65
N LEU A 19 -12.36 -3.52 -10.66
CA LEU A 19 -11.32 -4.54 -10.49
C LEU A 19 -10.11 -3.94 -9.77
N LEU A 20 -9.54 -4.71 -8.86
CA LEU A 20 -8.28 -4.36 -8.19
C LEU A 20 -7.14 -4.70 -9.16
N GLN A 21 -6.62 -3.69 -9.82
CA GLN A 21 -5.46 -3.84 -10.71
C GLN A 21 -4.25 -3.19 -10.06
N PRO A 22 -3.20 -3.97 -9.71
CA PRO A 22 -1.90 -3.39 -9.43
C PRO A 22 -1.37 -2.79 -10.73
N GLN A 23 -1.11 -1.49 -10.75
CA GLN A 23 -0.54 -0.82 -11.92
C GLN A 23 0.93 -0.52 -11.67
N ASP A 24 1.75 -0.59 -12.74
CA ASP A 24 3.20 -0.39 -12.66
C ASP A 24 3.60 1.08 -12.39
N VAL A 25 2.66 2.01 -12.50
CA VAL A 25 2.88 3.47 -12.28
C VAL A 25 2.45 3.90 -10.89
N CYS A 26 1.18 3.69 -10.57
CA CYS A 26 0.62 3.92 -9.24
C CYS A 26 -0.62 3.06 -9.03
N SER A 27 -0.95 2.78 -7.77
CA SER A 27 -2.08 1.92 -7.40
C SER A 27 -3.04 2.69 -6.50
N LEU A 28 -4.34 2.50 -6.72
CA LEU A 28 -5.40 3.12 -5.94
C LEU A 28 -6.09 2.07 -5.08
N ALA A 29 -6.24 2.34 -3.78
CA ALA A 29 -7.11 1.61 -2.88
C ALA A 29 -8.16 2.55 -2.30
N ARG A 30 -9.41 2.07 -2.19
CA ARG A 30 -10.52 2.80 -1.57
C ARG A 30 -11.06 1.99 -0.38
N PRO A 31 -10.39 2.07 0.78
CA PRO A 31 -10.88 1.40 1.98
C PRO A 31 -12.25 1.96 2.38
N GLN A 32 -13.16 1.03 2.68
CA GLN A 32 -14.46 1.33 3.26
C GLN A 32 -14.68 0.44 4.47
N LEU A 33 -15.01 1.03 5.62
CA LEU A 33 -15.14 0.33 6.88
C LEU A 33 -16.43 0.73 7.58
N THR A 34 -17.16 -0.28 8.02
CA THR A 34 -18.39 -0.11 8.82
C THR A 34 -18.12 -0.15 10.33
N ARG A 35 -16.87 -0.40 10.72
CA ARG A 35 -16.41 -0.41 12.12
C ARG A 35 -15.05 0.26 12.21
N GLY A 36 -14.86 1.07 13.24
CA GLY A 36 -13.56 1.64 13.54
C GLY A 36 -12.60 0.56 14.05
N HIS A 37 -11.31 0.71 13.75
CA HIS A 37 -10.27 -0.18 14.26
C HIS A 37 -8.94 0.54 14.48
N TYR A 38 -8.08 -0.10 15.25
CA TYR A 38 -6.73 0.36 15.53
C TYR A 38 -5.72 -0.72 15.18
N ALA A 39 -4.89 -0.45 14.16
CA ALA A 39 -3.83 -1.35 13.72
C ALA A 39 -2.48 -0.84 14.23
N ARG A 40 -1.79 -1.68 15.01
CA ARG A 40 -0.42 -1.39 15.48
C ARG A 40 0.60 -1.75 14.41
N ASP A 41 1.69 -1.00 14.39
CA ASP A 41 2.86 -1.26 13.56
C ASP A 41 2.53 -1.48 12.07
N PHE A 42 1.50 -0.79 11.58
CA PHE A 42 1.13 -0.85 10.16
C PHE A 42 2.27 -0.28 9.31
N ARG A 43 2.67 -1.02 8.27
CA ARG A 43 3.77 -0.61 7.40
C ARG A 43 3.25 -0.17 6.04
N PHE A 44 3.62 1.04 5.63
CA PHE A 44 3.50 1.51 4.26
C PHE A 44 4.75 1.10 3.50
N PHE A 45 4.65 0.10 2.63
CA PHE A 45 5.80 -0.41 1.88
C PHE A 45 6.25 0.53 0.78
N GLU A 46 5.33 1.32 0.23
CA GLU A 46 5.58 2.28 -0.84
C GLU A 46 5.18 3.70 -0.41
N ALA A 47 5.73 4.69 -1.10
CA ALA A 47 5.33 6.08 -0.95
C ALA A 47 3.83 6.23 -1.23
N THR A 48 3.09 6.81 -0.31
CA THR A 48 1.61 6.79 -0.35
C THR A 48 1.03 8.17 -0.06
N LEU A 49 -0.03 8.54 -0.78
CA LEU A 49 -0.92 9.65 -0.44
C LEU A 49 -2.20 9.11 0.17
N LEU A 50 -2.66 9.73 1.25
CA LEU A 50 -3.89 9.41 1.94
C LEU A 50 -4.82 10.62 1.94
N VAL A 51 -6.06 10.42 1.52
CA VAL A 51 -7.16 11.39 1.66
C VAL A 51 -8.33 10.70 2.31
N VAL A 52 -8.85 11.25 3.40
CA VAL A 52 -10.08 10.77 4.06
C VAL A 52 -11.25 11.49 3.44
N THR A 53 -12.27 10.74 3.02
CA THR A 53 -13.49 11.30 2.41
C THR A 53 -14.69 11.23 3.35
N CYS A 54 -14.64 10.35 4.37
CA CYS A 54 -15.65 10.25 5.43
C CYS A 54 -15.04 9.56 6.65
N GLY A 55 -15.39 10.01 7.86
CA GLY A 55 -14.81 9.54 9.10
C GLY A 55 -13.45 10.17 9.39
N ALA A 56 -12.64 9.55 10.24
CA ALA A 56 -11.34 10.08 10.60
C ALA A 56 -10.22 9.02 10.55
N LEU A 57 -9.01 9.47 10.25
CA LEU A 57 -7.79 8.69 10.24
C LEU A 57 -6.77 9.35 11.15
N VAL A 58 -6.28 8.63 12.13
CA VAL A 58 -5.12 9.02 12.92
C VAL A 58 -3.96 8.10 12.58
N VAL A 59 -2.84 8.68 12.22
CA VAL A 59 -1.56 8.01 11.98
C VAL A 59 -0.58 8.51 13.01
N GLU A 60 0.07 7.62 13.75
CA GLU A 60 0.98 8.01 14.83
C GLU A 60 2.17 7.06 14.98
N ASN A 61 3.30 7.60 15.38
CA ASN A 61 4.48 6.86 15.83
C ASN A 61 5.30 7.70 16.82
N ALA A 62 6.54 7.30 17.10
CA ALA A 62 7.43 8.04 18.02
C ALA A 62 7.83 9.44 17.50
N VAL A 63 7.72 9.71 16.20
CA VAL A 63 8.11 10.98 15.56
C VAL A 63 6.97 11.98 15.60
N GLY A 64 5.72 11.54 15.45
CA GLY A 64 4.58 12.45 15.38
C GLY A 64 3.22 11.76 15.32
N ARG A 65 2.20 12.62 15.29
CA ARG A 65 0.80 12.25 15.15
C ARG A 65 0.16 13.16 14.12
N TRP A 66 -0.50 12.55 13.14
CA TRP A 66 -1.22 13.21 12.04
C TRP A 66 -2.68 12.77 12.05
N MET A 67 -3.59 13.70 11.82
CA MET A 67 -5.02 13.43 11.85
C MET A 67 -5.69 14.03 10.63
N LEU A 68 -6.47 13.21 9.92
CA LEU A 68 -7.30 13.61 8.82
C LEU A 68 -8.76 13.31 9.18
N GLU A 69 -9.60 14.33 9.16
CA GLU A 69 -11.03 14.23 9.53
C GLU A 69 -11.95 14.61 8.38
N ASP A 70 -11.39 15.19 7.31
CA ASP A 70 -12.15 15.65 6.15
C ASP A 70 -11.35 15.50 4.85
N ALA A 71 -12.01 15.80 3.73
CA ALA A 71 -11.39 15.81 2.41
C ALA A 71 -10.57 17.10 2.11
N GLY A 72 -10.45 18.01 3.08
CA GLY A 72 -9.70 19.27 2.92
C GLY A 72 -8.20 19.13 3.15
N SER A 73 -7.72 17.96 3.53
CA SER A 73 -6.28 17.70 3.73
C SER A 73 -5.87 16.34 3.17
N LEU A 74 -4.59 16.21 2.86
CA LEU A 74 -3.96 14.94 2.50
C LEU A 74 -2.73 14.68 3.37
N LEU A 75 -2.38 13.40 3.54
CA LEU A 75 -1.18 12.95 4.20
C LEU A 75 -0.27 12.23 3.21
N ALA A 76 0.92 12.76 3.03
CA ALA A 76 2.00 12.07 2.33
C ALA A 76 2.75 11.17 3.34
N VAL A 77 2.91 9.90 3.01
CA VAL A 77 3.60 8.91 3.84
C VAL A 77 4.80 8.38 3.08
N ALA A 78 5.97 8.43 3.71
CA ALA A 78 7.21 7.93 3.10
C ALA A 78 7.19 6.40 2.97
N LYS A 79 7.96 5.90 2.01
CA LYS A 79 8.20 4.47 1.81
C LYS A 79 8.77 3.83 3.08
N ASN A 80 8.39 2.58 3.34
CA ASN A 80 8.81 1.77 4.50
C ASN A 80 8.45 2.38 5.87
N THR A 81 7.51 3.32 5.91
CA THR A 81 7.06 3.94 7.16
C THR A 81 6.24 2.96 7.99
N GLN A 82 6.60 2.82 9.26
CA GLN A 82 5.87 2.02 10.25
C GLN A 82 5.18 2.94 11.25
N VAL A 83 3.88 2.77 11.41
CA VAL A 83 3.01 3.64 12.22
C VAL A 83 1.87 2.85 12.85
N ASN A 84 1.28 3.39 13.88
CA ASN A 84 -0.02 2.94 14.35
C ASN A 84 -1.10 3.71 13.58
N VAL A 85 -2.16 3.02 13.20
CA VAL A 85 -3.25 3.57 12.40
C VAL A 85 -4.57 3.35 13.11
N ARG A 86 -5.29 4.43 13.40
CA ARG A 86 -6.66 4.40 13.93
C ARG A 86 -7.60 4.96 12.88
N LYS A 87 -8.64 4.20 12.56
CA LYS A 87 -9.74 4.62 11.68
C LYS A 87 -11.02 4.64 12.47
N THR A 88 -11.77 5.73 12.37
CA THR A 88 -13.07 5.92 13.04
C THR A 88 -14.14 6.29 12.04
N LEU A 89 -15.36 5.88 12.33
CA LEU A 89 -16.54 6.29 11.56
C LEU A 89 -16.80 7.79 11.72
N ALA A 90 -17.62 8.36 10.86
CA ALA A 90 -18.13 9.70 11.05
C ALA A 90 -19.07 9.77 12.28
N ASP A 91 -19.28 10.96 12.84
CA ASP A 91 -20.09 11.17 14.03
C ASP A 91 -21.57 10.75 13.84
N ASP A 92 -22.08 10.81 12.61
CA ASP A 92 -23.41 10.33 12.23
C ASP A 92 -23.49 8.82 12.00
N GLY A 93 -22.38 8.10 12.22
CA GLY A 93 -22.28 6.66 12.02
C GLY A 93 -22.03 6.25 10.56
N ALA A 94 -21.81 7.19 9.65
CA ALA A 94 -21.47 6.87 8.27
C ALA A 94 -20.11 6.12 8.21
N PRO A 95 -19.96 5.16 7.25
CA PRO A 95 -18.76 4.36 7.12
C PRO A 95 -17.52 5.22 6.88
N TYR A 96 -16.38 4.83 7.47
CA TYR A 96 -15.09 5.40 7.10
C TYR A 96 -14.80 5.11 5.63
N THR A 97 -14.47 6.15 4.87
CA THR A 97 -14.02 6.02 3.48
C THR A 97 -12.79 6.89 3.24
N ALA A 98 -11.87 6.39 2.41
CA ALA A 98 -10.65 7.09 2.07
C ALA A 98 -10.14 6.69 0.68
N GLN A 99 -9.17 7.43 0.17
CA GLN A 99 -8.41 7.13 -1.04
C GLN A 99 -6.94 7.01 -0.66
N PHE A 100 -6.33 5.88 -1.00
CA PHE A 100 -4.91 5.59 -0.80
C PHE A 100 -4.28 5.42 -2.17
N LEU A 101 -3.45 6.36 -2.57
CA LEU A 101 -2.71 6.33 -3.82
C LEU A 101 -1.24 6.02 -3.52
N THR A 102 -0.73 4.90 -4.03
CA THR A 102 0.68 4.50 -3.86
C THR A 102 1.45 4.70 -5.16
N PHE A 103 2.67 5.20 -5.06
CA PHE A 103 3.55 5.45 -6.19
C PHE A 103 4.57 4.34 -6.35
N ALA A 104 4.70 3.81 -7.57
CA ALA A 104 5.74 2.82 -7.87
C ALA A 104 7.14 3.45 -7.79
N PRO A 105 8.16 2.71 -7.34
CA PRO A 105 9.53 3.20 -7.29
C PRO A 105 10.06 3.67 -8.65
N ALA A 106 9.64 3.01 -9.74
CA ALA A 106 10.02 3.40 -11.10
C ALA A 106 9.53 4.82 -11.44
N LEU A 107 8.28 5.16 -11.10
CA LEU A 107 7.72 6.50 -11.31
C LEU A 107 8.49 7.57 -10.54
N LEU A 108 8.81 7.31 -9.26
CA LEU A 108 9.60 8.24 -8.44
C LEU A 108 11.03 8.42 -8.99
N THR A 109 11.63 7.35 -9.52
CA THR A 109 12.94 7.43 -10.18
C THR A 109 12.86 8.31 -11.43
N GLU A 110 11.85 8.11 -12.27
CA GLU A 110 11.61 8.93 -13.47
C GLU A 110 11.34 10.40 -13.10
N PHE A 111 10.54 10.65 -12.07
CA PHE A 111 10.28 11.99 -11.56
C PHE A 111 11.59 12.72 -11.18
N HIS A 112 12.45 12.08 -10.40
CA HIS A 112 13.73 12.66 -10.01
C HIS A 112 14.70 12.81 -11.17
N GLN A 113 14.67 11.93 -12.17
CA GLN A 113 15.51 12.06 -13.38
C GLN A 113 15.08 13.26 -14.22
N ARG A 114 13.77 13.47 -14.40
CA ARG A 114 13.25 14.55 -15.24
C ARG A 114 13.27 15.91 -14.54
N TYR A 115 12.92 15.96 -13.27
CA TYR A 115 12.63 17.19 -12.55
C TYR A 115 13.57 17.45 -11.36
N GLY A 116 14.39 16.48 -10.96
CA GLY A 116 15.24 16.58 -9.77
C GLY A 116 16.15 17.81 -9.72
N HIS A 117 16.60 18.29 -10.88
CA HIS A 117 17.42 19.51 -11.00
C HIS A 117 16.63 20.81 -10.80
N MET A 118 15.31 20.75 -10.89
CA MET A 118 14.38 21.88 -10.68
C MET A 118 13.81 21.90 -9.25
N LEU A 119 14.05 20.81 -8.48
CA LEU A 119 13.57 20.74 -7.12
C LEU A 119 14.34 21.74 -6.27
N ALA A 120 13.64 22.76 -5.76
CA ALA A 120 14.17 23.56 -4.67
C ALA A 120 14.55 22.60 -3.51
N PRO A 121 15.43 22.98 -2.57
CA PRO A 121 15.71 22.19 -1.38
C PRO A 121 14.44 22.12 -0.52
N ALA A 122 13.42 21.41 -1.01
CA ALA A 122 12.19 21.11 -0.33
C ALA A 122 12.47 19.97 0.65
N SER A 123 11.79 20.00 1.79
CA SER A 123 11.89 18.92 2.77
C SER A 123 11.33 17.64 2.17
N THR A 124 12.20 16.66 2.01
CA THR A 124 11.77 15.31 1.64
C THR A 124 10.88 14.74 2.74
N VAL A 125 9.81 14.07 2.36
CA VAL A 125 8.95 13.35 3.32
C VAL A 125 9.75 12.20 3.94
N GLU A 126 10.12 12.34 5.21
CA GLU A 126 10.90 11.33 5.93
C GLU A 126 10.01 10.28 6.61
N VAL A 127 8.87 10.70 7.15
CA VAL A 127 7.88 9.82 7.79
C VAL A 127 6.50 10.13 7.23
N CYS A 128 5.88 11.23 7.68
CA CYS A 128 4.60 11.71 7.20
C CYS A 128 4.61 13.24 7.13
N GLN A 129 3.90 13.78 6.15
CA GLN A 129 3.69 15.22 6.01
C GLN A 129 2.25 15.48 5.59
N GLN A 130 1.56 16.31 6.36
CA GLN A 130 0.17 16.71 6.10
C GLN A 130 0.15 18.08 5.46
N ILE A 131 -0.65 18.25 4.42
CA ILE A 131 -0.89 19.53 3.75
C ILE A 131 -2.37 19.71 3.45
N SER A 132 -2.78 20.97 3.20
CA SER A 132 -4.11 21.27 2.69
C SER A 132 -4.27 20.74 1.27
N LEU A 133 -5.44 20.18 0.98
CA LEU A 133 -5.85 19.77 -0.35
C LEU A 133 -6.64 20.89 -0.99
N ASP A 134 -5.93 21.87 -1.56
CA ASP A 134 -6.56 22.94 -2.33
C ASP A 134 -7.13 22.45 -3.66
N GLU A 135 -7.92 23.28 -4.33
CA GLU A 135 -8.62 22.93 -5.57
C GLU A 135 -7.66 22.46 -6.66
N GLY A 136 -6.53 23.12 -6.90
CA GLY A 136 -5.55 22.75 -7.92
C GLY A 136 -4.88 21.42 -7.66
N LEU A 137 -4.55 21.13 -6.40
CA LEU A 137 -3.99 19.84 -6.02
C LEU A 137 -5.05 18.74 -6.10
N ASN A 138 -6.29 19.01 -5.69
CA ASN A 138 -7.39 18.07 -5.82
C ASN A 138 -7.67 17.74 -7.29
N ASP A 139 -7.67 18.72 -8.18
CA ASP A 139 -7.83 18.47 -9.61
C ASP A 139 -6.75 17.56 -10.18
N SER A 140 -5.49 17.79 -9.80
CA SER A 140 -4.36 16.97 -10.19
C SER A 140 -4.49 15.54 -9.65
N LEU A 141 -4.93 15.38 -8.40
CA LEU A 141 -5.19 14.09 -7.76
C LEU A 141 -6.32 13.35 -8.48
N GLN A 142 -7.46 14.00 -8.69
CA GLN A 142 -8.59 13.38 -9.37
C GLN A 142 -8.30 13.05 -10.84
N PHE A 143 -7.47 13.86 -11.52
CA PHE A 143 -7.03 13.57 -12.88
C PHE A 143 -6.14 12.32 -12.93
N CYS A 144 -5.24 12.15 -11.96
CA CYS A 144 -4.44 10.95 -11.81
C CYS A 144 -5.31 9.71 -11.51
N ILE A 145 -6.25 9.82 -10.56
CA ILE A 145 -7.18 8.74 -10.17
C ILE A 145 -8.03 8.29 -11.36
N ARG A 146 -8.62 9.24 -12.11
CA ARG A 146 -9.38 8.90 -13.33
C ARG A 146 -8.54 8.17 -14.36
N GLY A 147 -7.22 8.42 -14.39
CA GLY A 147 -6.30 7.68 -15.25
C GLY A 147 -6.18 6.19 -14.87
N ILE A 148 -6.16 5.91 -13.57
CA ILE A 148 -6.10 4.53 -13.06
C ILE A 148 -7.41 3.77 -13.35
N GLU A 149 -8.54 4.45 -13.25
CA GLU A 149 -9.87 3.84 -13.36
C GLU A 149 -10.33 3.66 -14.81
N SER A 150 -9.75 4.41 -15.76
CA SER A 150 -10.15 4.37 -17.16
C SER A 150 -9.33 3.31 -17.93
N PRO A 151 -9.99 2.30 -18.51
CA PRO A 151 -9.31 1.29 -19.32
C PRO A 151 -8.72 1.85 -20.63
N ASP A 152 -9.20 3.01 -21.07
CA ASP A 152 -8.78 3.63 -22.34
C ASP A 152 -7.54 4.51 -22.19
N VAL A 153 -7.06 4.71 -20.96
CA VAL A 153 -5.85 5.50 -20.68
C VAL A 153 -4.62 4.61 -20.83
N SER A 154 -3.74 4.96 -21.77
CA SER A 154 -2.48 4.24 -21.95
C SER A 154 -1.56 4.41 -20.73
N GLU A 155 -0.65 3.45 -20.51
CA GLU A 155 0.36 3.52 -19.46
C GLU A 155 1.18 4.82 -19.52
N LEU A 156 1.54 5.27 -20.72
CA LEU A 156 2.26 6.52 -20.93
C LEU A 156 1.45 7.73 -20.46
N GLN A 157 0.16 7.80 -20.80
CA GLN A 157 -0.73 8.87 -20.34
C GLN A 157 -0.90 8.83 -18.82
N HIS A 158 -0.99 7.61 -18.23
CA HIS A 158 -1.10 7.42 -16.81
C HIS A 158 0.18 7.91 -16.09
N THR A 159 1.36 7.58 -16.63
CA THR A 159 2.65 8.09 -16.14
C THR A 159 2.69 9.62 -16.14
N HIS A 160 2.27 10.27 -17.24
CA HIS A 160 2.22 11.72 -17.32
C HIS A 160 1.28 12.36 -16.29
N ARG A 161 0.12 11.77 -16.05
CA ARG A 161 -0.84 12.25 -15.03
C ARG A 161 -0.24 12.13 -13.63
N ALA A 162 0.41 11.01 -13.33
CA ALA A 162 1.05 10.77 -12.04
C ALA A 162 2.28 11.70 -11.82
N LEU A 163 3.08 11.96 -12.86
CA LEU A 163 4.17 12.95 -12.81
C LEU A 163 3.63 14.37 -12.58
N GLY A 164 2.50 14.73 -13.20
CA GLY A 164 1.83 16.01 -12.96
C GLY A 164 1.36 16.18 -11.51
N LEU A 165 0.82 15.11 -10.91
CA LEU A 165 0.47 15.12 -9.49
C LEU A 165 1.71 15.27 -8.60
N LEU A 166 2.82 14.59 -8.91
CA LEU A 166 4.06 14.73 -8.15
C LEU A 166 4.64 16.15 -8.25
N LEU A 167 4.51 16.82 -9.40
CA LEU A 167 4.89 18.23 -9.54
C LEU A 167 3.99 19.15 -8.70
N ALA A 168 2.67 18.94 -8.73
CA ALA A 168 1.73 19.72 -7.90
C ALA A 168 1.99 19.54 -6.39
N LEU A 169 2.42 18.35 -5.96
CA LEU A 169 2.85 18.08 -4.58
C LEU A 169 4.14 18.82 -4.26
N GLN A 170 5.11 18.78 -5.17
CA GLN A 170 6.41 19.44 -4.99
C GLN A 170 6.24 20.96 -4.82
N GLU A 171 5.39 21.60 -5.59
CA GLU A 171 5.08 23.03 -5.45
C GLU A 171 4.53 23.39 -4.05
N ARG A 172 3.99 22.40 -3.34
CA ARG A 172 3.48 22.53 -1.96
C ARG A 172 4.43 21.96 -0.90
N GLY A 173 5.69 21.73 -1.29
CA GLY A 173 6.75 21.28 -0.38
C GLY A 173 6.74 19.77 -0.09
N ILE A 174 5.96 18.97 -0.82
CA ILE A 174 5.94 17.51 -0.70
C ILE A 174 6.85 16.89 -1.76
N VAL A 175 7.95 16.30 -1.33
CA VAL A 175 8.85 15.54 -2.21
C VAL A 175 9.13 14.18 -1.59
N TYR A 176 8.86 13.12 -2.33
CA TYR A 176 9.29 11.77 -1.93
C TYR A 176 10.75 11.55 -2.23
N SER A 177 11.44 10.79 -1.38
CA SER A 177 12.85 10.43 -1.60
C SER A 177 13.03 9.73 -2.94
N ARG A 178 14.14 10.03 -3.61
CA ARG A 178 14.57 9.27 -4.77
C ARG A 178 14.80 7.81 -4.34
N PRO A 179 14.19 6.82 -5.00
CA PRO A 179 14.44 5.43 -4.68
C PRO A 179 15.93 5.10 -4.88
N SER A 180 16.56 4.53 -3.87
CA SER A 180 17.87 3.90 -3.99
C SER A 180 17.73 2.53 -4.67
N ALA A 181 18.85 1.97 -5.13
CA ALA A 181 18.85 0.59 -5.60
C ALA A 181 18.30 -0.32 -4.49
N PRO A 182 17.28 -1.16 -4.77
CA PRO A 182 16.63 -1.95 -3.73
C PRO A 182 17.59 -2.99 -3.15
N GLY A 183 17.68 -3.02 -1.82
CA GLY A 183 18.36 -4.08 -1.08
C GLY A 183 17.72 -5.45 -1.31
N LEU A 184 18.33 -6.52 -0.80
CA LEU A 184 17.82 -7.87 -1.03
C LEU A 184 16.47 -8.08 -0.34
N ALA A 185 16.26 -7.57 0.87
CA ALA A 185 14.98 -7.64 1.56
C ALA A 185 13.87 -6.91 0.80
N GLU A 186 14.18 -5.75 0.21
CA GLU A 186 13.22 -5.01 -0.60
C GLU A 186 12.87 -5.73 -1.92
N ARG A 187 13.87 -6.27 -2.62
CA ARG A 187 13.64 -7.10 -3.82
C ARG A 187 12.79 -8.32 -3.49
N LEU A 188 13.04 -8.95 -2.35
CA LEU A 188 12.23 -10.06 -1.85
C LEU A 188 10.80 -9.60 -1.54
N THR A 189 10.63 -8.46 -0.87
CA THR A 189 9.30 -7.88 -0.58
C THR A 189 8.50 -7.68 -1.88
N GLN A 190 9.10 -7.07 -2.89
CA GLN A 190 8.46 -6.86 -4.19
C GLN A 190 8.09 -8.17 -4.89
N LEU A 191 8.98 -9.18 -4.83
CA LEU A 191 8.72 -10.50 -5.38
C LEU A 191 7.52 -11.18 -4.69
N LEU A 192 7.52 -11.22 -3.36
CA LEU A 192 6.48 -11.87 -2.57
C LEU A 192 5.13 -11.15 -2.68
N ALA A 193 5.13 -9.81 -2.79
CA ALA A 193 3.92 -9.01 -2.92
C ALA A 193 3.21 -9.20 -4.28
N LYS A 194 3.92 -9.60 -5.33
CA LYS A 194 3.33 -9.90 -6.64
C LYS A 194 2.42 -11.13 -6.61
N SER A 195 2.71 -12.10 -5.74
CA SER A 195 1.99 -13.38 -5.65
C SER A 195 2.02 -13.91 -4.22
N PRO A 196 1.32 -13.25 -3.27
CA PRO A 196 1.36 -13.63 -1.85
C PRO A 196 0.76 -15.02 -1.59
N GLU A 197 -0.15 -15.48 -2.47
CA GLU A 197 -0.80 -16.80 -2.41
C GLU A 197 0.16 -17.96 -2.74
N GLN A 198 1.26 -17.69 -3.44
CA GLN A 198 2.18 -18.72 -3.88
C GLN A 198 2.85 -19.41 -2.69
N PRO A 199 3.12 -20.74 -2.75
CA PRO A 199 3.78 -21.48 -1.67
C PRO A 199 5.30 -21.17 -1.62
N TRP A 200 5.61 -19.92 -1.32
CA TRP A 200 6.97 -19.43 -1.26
C TRP A 200 7.82 -20.18 -0.23
N THR A 201 9.00 -20.59 -0.67
CA THR A 201 10.09 -21.06 0.18
C THR A 201 11.32 -20.18 -0.04
N ALA A 202 12.26 -20.18 0.93
CA ALA A 202 13.50 -19.43 0.77
C ALA A 202 14.33 -19.93 -0.44
N ALA A 203 14.26 -21.22 -0.74
CA ALA A 203 14.90 -21.80 -1.92
C ALA A 203 14.28 -21.30 -3.22
N LEU A 204 12.93 -21.26 -3.31
CA LEU A 204 12.22 -20.72 -4.49
C LEU A 204 12.52 -19.24 -4.68
N ALA A 205 12.38 -18.44 -3.62
CA ALA A 205 12.65 -17.02 -3.68
C ALA A 205 14.14 -16.72 -4.01
N GLY A 206 15.07 -17.52 -3.49
CA GLY A 206 16.48 -17.41 -3.84
C GLY A 206 16.72 -17.60 -5.35
N ARG A 207 16.08 -18.61 -5.97
CA ARG A 207 16.17 -18.86 -7.42
C ARG A 207 15.64 -17.67 -8.23
N GLU A 208 14.47 -17.15 -7.86
CA GLU A 208 13.87 -15.97 -8.53
C GLU A 208 14.74 -14.70 -8.42
N LEU A 209 15.47 -14.57 -7.31
CA LEU A 209 16.37 -13.44 -7.07
C LEU A 209 17.81 -13.69 -7.53
N ALA A 210 18.10 -14.84 -8.16
CA ALA A 210 19.42 -15.28 -8.62
C ALA A 210 20.45 -15.35 -7.49
N VAL A 211 20.06 -15.84 -6.30
CA VAL A 211 20.95 -16.08 -5.14
C VAL A 211 20.68 -17.45 -4.54
N SER A 212 21.67 -18.06 -3.87
CA SER A 212 21.43 -19.30 -3.14
C SER A 212 20.55 -19.06 -1.91
N GLU A 213 19.84 -20.12 -1.44
CA GLU A 213 19.05 -20.03 -0.21
C GLU A 213 19.89 -19.60 0.99
N ALA A 214 21.11 -20.11 1.12
CA ALA A 214 22.03 -19.74 2.19
C ALA A 214 22.42 -18.25 2.13
N THR A 215 22.70 -17.75 0.93
CA THR A 215 23.00 -16.33 0.70
C THR A 215 21.79 -15.45 1.02
N LEU A 216 20.58 -15.86 0.59
CA LEU A 216 19.34 -15.15 0.90
C LEU A 216 19.14 -15.04 2.41
N ARG A 217 19.22 -16.17 3.14
CA ARG A 217 19.03 -16.20 4.60
C ARG A 217 20.04 -15.33 5.33
N ARG A 218 21.33 -15.44 4.96
CA ARG A 218 22.40 -14.65 5.57
C ARG A 218 22.18 -13.16 5.38
N ARG A 219 21.94 -12.69 4.14
CA ARG A 219 21.74 -11.27 3.86
C ARG A 219 20.48 -10.71 4.52
N LEU A 220 19.40 -11.48 4.58
CA LEU A 220 18.22 -11.08 5.32
C LEU A 220 18.49 -10.94 6.83
N ALA A 221 19.29 -11.86 7.40
CA ALA A 221 19.70 -11.77 8.80
C ALA A 221 20.58 -10.53 9.05
N ASP A 222 21.50 -10.20 8.12
CA ASP A 222 22.31 -8.98 8.17
C ASP A 222 21.43 -7.69 8.14
N GLU A 223 20.27 -7.76 7.47
CA GLU A 223 19.25 -6.69 7.45
C GLU A 223 18.25 -6.80 8.63
N GLY A 224 18.48 -7.71 9.60
CA GLY A 224 17.65 -7.89 10.81
C GLY A 224 16.30 -8.54 10.58
N VAL A 225 16.08 -9.21 9.43
CA VAL A 225 14.80 -9.84 9.09
C VAL A 225 14.97 -11.30 8.72
N SER A 226 13.91 -12.10 8.88
CA SER A 226 13.88 -13.48 8.38
C SER A 226 12.91 -13.62 7.21
N PHE A 227 13.17 -14.61 6.33
CA PHE A 227 12.28 -14.92 5.21
C PHE A 227 10.84 -15.20 5.66
N SER A 228 10.67 -15.98 6.73
CA SER A 228 9.35 -16.36 7.24
C SER A 228 8.60 -15.18 7.87
N ALA A 229 9.32 -14.29 8.55
CA ALA A 229 8.74 -13.07 9.11
C ALA A 229 8.26 -12.14 8.00
N LEU A 230 9.11 -11.90 6.99
CA LEU A 230 8.79 -11.04 5.86
C LEU A 230 7.60 -11.58 5.03
N LEU A 231 7.58 -12.88 4.73
CA LEU A 231 6.46 -13.52 4.04
C LEU A 231 5.16 -13.39 4.84
N THR A 232 5.22 -13.58 6.15
CA THR A 232 4.05 -13.42 7.04
C THR A 232 3.56 -11.98 7.02
N GLU A 233 4.46 -11.02 7.13
CA GLU A 233 4.15 -9.59 7.12
C GLU A 233 3.44 -9.18 5.83
N ILE A 234 3.98 -9.55 4.67
CA ILE A 234 3.40 -9.25 3.36
C ILE A 234 2.00 -9.87 3.22
N ARG A 235 1.84 -11.13 3.62
CA ARG A 235 0.55 -11.82 3.57
C ARG A 235 -0.50 -11.16 4.46
N MET A 236 -0.11 -10.73 5.65
CA MET A 236 -1.03 -10.05 6.59
C MET A 236 -1.41 -8.65 6.10
N HIS A 237 -0.47 -7.89 5.54
CA HIS A 237 -0.77 -6.60 4.92
C HIS A 237 -1.69 -6.76 3.70
N HIS A 238 -1.45 -7.77 2.87
CA HIS A 238 -2.34 -8.09 1.75
C HIS A 238 -3.75 -8.46 2.22
N ALA A 239 -3.85 -9.26 3.29
CA ALA A 239 -5.14 -9.58 3.92
C ALA A 239 -5.86 -8.33 4.42
N MET A 240 -5.15 -7.43 5.10
CA MET A 240 -5.71 -6.16 5.58
C MET A 240 -6.24 -5.31 4.42
N MET A 241 -5.48 -5.21 3.33
CA MET A 241 -5.93 -4.49 2.13
C MET A 241 -7.20 -5.11 1.57
N LEU A 242 -7.25 -6.44 1.36
CA LEU A 242 -8.42 -7.12 0.82
C LEU A 242 -9.66 -6.98 1.72
N LEU A 243 -9.48 -7.02 3.03
CA LEU A 243 -10.56 -6.82 4.00
C LEU A 243 -11.18 -5.42 3.91
N GLN A 244 -10.38 -4.41 3.64
CA GLN A 244 -10.80 -3.01 3.61
C GLN A 244 -11.28 -2.54 2.24
N THR A 245 -10.88 -3.22 1.16
CA THR A 245 -11.12 -2.75 -0.20
C THR A 245 -11.96 -3.69 -1.06
N THR A 246 -12.32 -4.87 -0.56
CA THR A 246 -13.10 -5.86 -1.33
C THR A 246 -14.25 -6.43 -0.51
N HIS A 247 -15.21 -7.10 -1.16
CA HIS A 247 -16.29 -7.84 -0.53
C HIS A 247 -16.02 -9.36 -0.40
N LEU A 248 -14.77 -9.79 -0.56
CA LEU A 248 -14.38 -11.19 -0.45
C LEU A 248 -14.65 -11.74 0.94
N GLY A 249 -15.17 -12.96 1.02
CA GLY A 249 -15.35 -13.68 2.28
C GLY A 249 -13.99 -14.00 2.93
N VAL A 250 -13.97 -14.17 4.25
CA VAL A 250 -12.73 -14.40 5.02
C VAL A 250 -11.96 -15.62 4.53
N SER A 251 -12.64 -16.69 4.08
CA SER A 251 -12.00 -17.87 3.49
C SER A 251 -11.30 -17.54 2.19
N GLN A 252 -11.94 -16.77 1.30
CA GLN A 252 -11.34 -16.33 0.04
C GLN A 252 -10.11 -15.44 0.26
N ILE A 253 -10.16 -14.57 1.27
CA ILE A 253 -9.01 -13.74 1.65
C ILE A 253 -7.87 -14.62 2.18
N ALA A 254 -8.17 -15.62 3.02
CA ALA A 254 -7.16 -16.55 3.51
C ALA A 254 -6.45 -17.28 2.35
N ASP A 255 -7.23 -17.78 1.38
CA ASP A 255 -6.71 -18.44 0.19
C ASP A 255 -5.85 -17.49 -0.67
N ALA A 256 -6.32 -16.25 -0.91
CA ALA A 256 -5.60 -15.22 -1.63
C ALA A 256 -4.28 -14.79 -0.94
N CYS A 257 -4.17 -15.02 0.38
CA CYS A 257 -2.96 -14.82 1.16
C CYS A 257 -2.11 -16.10 1.32
N GLY A 258 -2.46 -17.19 0.66
CA GLY A 258 -1.71 -18.45 0.69
C GLY A 258 -1.85 -19.26 1.99
N TYR A 259 -2.99 -19.14 2.67
CA TYR A 259 -3.34 -19.93 3.85
C TYR A 259 -4.37 -20.99 3.51
N ARG A 260 -3.99 -22.26 3.63
CA ARG A 260 -4.91 -23.40 3.43
C ARG A 260 -5.87 -23.62 4.61
N ALA A 261 -5.49 -23.18 5.80
CA ALA A 261 -6.29 -23.32 7.02
C ALA A 261 -6.73 -21.95 7.54
N LEU A 262 -8.04 -21.71 7.56
CA LEU A 262 -8.67 -20.48 8.04
C LEU A 262 -8.29 -20.17 9.50
N SER A 263 -8.18 -21.18 10.35
CA SER A 263 -7.79 -21.02 11.75
C SER A 263 -6.36 -20.44 11.89
N ARG A 264 -5.41 -20.93 11.07
CA ARG A 264 -4.03 -20.43 11.05
C ARG A 264 -3.98 -18.99 10.53
N PHE A 265 -4.75 -18.67 9.49
CA PHE A 265 -4.90 -17.31 8.99
C PHE A 265 -5.41 -16.36 10.07
N SER A 266 -6.55 -16.68 10.70
CA SER A 266 -7.18 -15.85 11.73
C SER A 266 -6.26 -15.64 12.94
N MET A 267 -5.57 -16.69 13.38
CA MET A 267 -4.58 -16.59 14.46
C MET A 267 -3.43 -15.64 14.09
N ARG A 268 -2.86 -15.76 12.88
CA ARG A 268 -1.77 -14.88 12.41
C ARG A 268 -2.22 -13.45 12.27
N PHE A 269 -3.42 -13.23 11.72
CA PHE A 269 -4.01 -11.90 11.56
C PHE A 269 -4.19 -11.21 12.91
N ARG A 270 -4.81 -11.91 13.88
CA ARG A 270 -4.99 -11.38 15.23
C ARG A 270 -3.66 -11.13 15.94
N SER A 271 -2.69 -12.05 15.81
CA SER A 271 -1.35 -11.85 16.38
C SER A 271 -0.66 -10.62 15.79
N ARG A 272 -0.89 -10.32 14.49
CA ARG A 272 -0.22 -9.23 13.81
C ARG A 272 -0.86 -7.87 14.08
N PHE A 273 -2.19 -7.79 14.10
CA PHE A 273 -2.92 -6.53 14.19
C PHE A 273 -3.61 -6.28 15.53
N GLY A 274 -3.71 -7.28 16.39
CA GLY A 274 -4.29 -7.16 17.74
C GLY A 274 -5.82 -7.32 17.79
N PHE A 275 -6.50 -7.51 16.66
CA PHE A 275 -7.95 -7.70 16.55
C PHE A 275 -8.29 -8.80 15.54
N SER A 276 -9.53 -9.27 15.56
CA SER A 276 -9.96 -10.35 14.67
C SER A 276 -10.37 -9.82 13.29
N VAL A 277 -10.35 -10.71 12.29
CA VAL A 277 -10.82 -10.39 10.92
C VAL A 277 -12.29 -9.94 10.94
N GLN A 278 -13.09 -10.46 11.87
CA GLN A 278 -14.51 -10.14 12.01
C GLN A 278 -14.77 -8.75 12.60
N ASP A 279 -13.76 -8.15 13.24
CA ASP A 279 -13.88 -6.82 13.84
C ASP A 279 -13.80 -5.68 12.79
N ILE A 280 -13.43 -6.01 11.55
CA ILE A 280 -13.30 -5.03 10.43
C ILE A 280 -14.62 -4.90 9.66
N ARG A 281 -15.44 -5.96 9.64
CA ARG A 281 -16.69 -6.03 8.84
C ARG A 281 -17.92 -6.27 9.68
#